data_d538183fbcc93d6c82d800d284bdd305
#
_entry.id   d538183fbcc93d6c82d800d284bdd305
#
_cell.length_a   1.000
_cell.length_b   1.000
_cell.length_c   1.000
_cell.angle_alpha   90.00
_cell.angle_beta   90.00
_cell.angle_gamma   90.00
#
_symmetry.space_group_name_H-M   'P 1'
#
loop_
_entity.id
_entity.type
_entity.pdbx_description
1 polymer ?
#
loop_
_entity_poly.entity_id
_entity_poly.type
_entity_poly.pdbx_seq_one_letter_code
_entity_poly.pdbx_strand_id
1 'polypeptide(L)'
;MLQIKRSKDNRVVKCILHRIADIPGGVTVYTADLGGNALLEGTPLSKPVNGISHVVKTAKVLTNVAATDTTIEIAKWHHFKVGDFIGNGTKAKAISAINTSNAAKDVITLAAAYGTTATAGDGLVECSAADSAAKYAAFAIAGSNYDVKAGENLFVDAWIHAVVREGNAPVVDAGIKSALKNVSYL
;
A
#
# COMPACT_ATOMS: atom_id res chain seq x y z
N MET A 1 -29.37 27.82 -16.22
CA MET A 1 -29.31 27.31 -14.83
C MET A 1 -28.02 26.55 -14.65
N LEU A 2 -27.12 26.99 -13.79
CA LEU A 2 -25.82 26.29 -13.52
C LEU A 2 -26.09 25.05 -12.69
N GLN A 3 -25.86 23.87 -13.25
CA GLN A 3 -25.88 22.62 -12.48
C GLN A 3 -24.54 22.46 -11.73
N ILE A 4 -24.59 22.63 -10.42
CA ILE A 4 -23.44 22.32 -9.56
C ILE A 4 -23.42 20.80 -9.29
N LYS A 5 -22.53 20.07 -9.95
CA LYS A 5 -22.31 18.64 -9.67
C LYS A 5 -21.45 18.51 -8.41
N ARG A 6 -22.06 18.15 -7.29
CA ARG A 6 -21.32 17.83 -6.07
C ARG A 6 -20.95 16.35 -6.09
N SER A 7 -19.66 16.04 -6.08
CA SER A 7 -19.18 14.69 -5.80
C SER A 7 -18.64 14.65 -4.36
N LYS A 8 -19.02 13.62 -3.61
CA LYS A 8 -18.46 13.36 -2.28
C LYS A 8 -17.27 12.44 -2.47
N ASP A 9 -16.06 12.91 -2.15
CA ASP A 9 -14.89 12.05 -2.08
C ASP A 9 -14.93 11.30 -0.74
N ASN A 10 -15.15 10.00 -0.80
CA ASN A 10 -15.18 9.11 0.37
C ASN A 10 -13.78 8.55 0.73
N ARG A 11 -12.74 8.99 0.02
CA ARG A 11 -11.37 8.56 0.29
C ARG A 11 -10.85 9.19 1.58
N VAL A 12 -9.82 8.55 2.13
CA VAL A 12 -9.20 8.94 3.39
C VAL A 12 -8.76 10.40 3.40
N VAL A 13 -8.91 11.04 4.55
CA VAL A 13 -8.44 12.41 4.83
C VAL A 13 -6.95 12.51 4.52
N LYS A 14 -6.50 13.66 4.01
CA LYS A 14 -5.08 13.96 3.74
C LYS A 14 -4.18 13.56 4.90
N CYS A 15 -3.08 12.88 4.57
CA CYS A 15 -2.12 12.41 5.56
C CYS A 15 -0.83 13.23 5.58
N ILE A 16 -0.42 13.86 4.47
CA ILE A 16 0.80 14.66 4.43
C ILE A 16 0.55 16.01 5.08
N LEU A 17 1.20 16.24 6.22
CA LEU A 17 1.10 17.47 7.01
C LEU A 17 2.04 18.56 6.49
N HIS A 18 3.25 18.17 6.07
CA HIS A 18 4.26 19.09 5.55
C HIS A 18 5.03 18.44 4.40
N ARG A 19 5.21 19.18 3.33
CA ARG A 19 5.92 18.78 2.11
C ARG A 19 7.22 19.56 2.01
N ILE A 20 8.37 18.88 1.95
CA ILE A 20 9.69 19.51 2.02
C ILE A 20 10.45 19.35 0.71
N ALA A 21 10.56 18.12 0.19
CA ALA A 21 11.24 17.86 -1.08
C ALA A 21 10.54 16.76 -1.88
N ASP A 22 10.33 17.04 -3.16
CA ASP A 22 9.72 16.14 -4.12
C ASP A 22 10.76 15.59 -5.13
N ILE A 23 10.30 14.70 -5.99
CA ILE A 23 11.03 14.33 -7.20
C ILE A 23 10.57 15.28 -8.30
N PRO A 24 11.46 16.17 -8.82
CA PRO A 24 11.09 17.11 -9.86
C PRO A 24 10.48 16.41 -11.09
N GLY A 25 9.28 16.85 -11.48
CA GLY A 25 8.56 16.22 -12.56
C GLY A 25 7.80 14.93 -12.19
N GLY A 26 7.74 14.55 -10.90
CA GLY A 26 7.00 13.37 -10.45
C GLY A 26 7.58 12.04 -10.92
N VAL A 27 6.77 10.98 -10.81
CA VAL A 27 7.13 9.62 -11.26
C VAL A 27 5.99 8.97 -12.02
N THR A 28 6.30 8.09 -12.96
CA THR A 28 5.33 7.21 -13.61
C THR A 28 5.19 5.93 -12.79
N VAL A 29 4.00 5.63 -12.30
CA VAL A 29 3.69 4.44 -11.51
C VAL A 29 3.06 3.38 -12.40
N TYR A 30 3.60 2.16 -12.32
CA TYR A 30 3.04 0.99 -13.00
C TYR A 30 1.75 0.53 -12.31
N THR A 31 0.64 0.50 -13.03
CA THR A 31 -0.68 0.22 -12.47
C THR A 31 -1.20 -1.19 -12.73
N ALA A 32 -0.64 -1.91 -13.71
CA ALA A 32 -1.16 -3.23 -14.09
C ALA A 32 -1.03 -4.30 -12.99
N ASP A 33 -0.14 -4.10 -12.01
CA ASP A 33 0.02 -4.98 -10.86
C ASP A 33 -0.84 -4.60 -9.65
N LEU A 34 -1.60 -3.49 -9.72
CA LEU A 34 -2.44 -3.01 -8.62
C LEU A 34 -3.79 -3.73 -8.56
N GLY A 35 -4.21 -4.10 -7.36
CA GLY A 35 -5.52 -4.70 -7.10
C GLY A 35 -6.63 -3.70 -6.77
N GLY A 36 -6.27 -2.44 -6.52
CA GLY A 36 -7.20 -1.37 -6.17
C GLY A 36 -7.36 -0.35 -7.31
N ASN A 37 -8.42 0.45 -7.25
CA ASN A 37 -8.76 1.50 -8.23
C ASN A 37 -8.40 2.93 -7.76
N ALA A 38 -7.76 3.07 -6.61
CA ALA A 38 -7.32 4.37 -6.09
C ALA A 38 -5.97 4.26 -5.39
N LEU A 39 -5.01 5.07 -5.81
CA LEU A 39 -3.74 5.26 -5.11
C LEU A 39 -3.90 6.39 -4.11
N LEU A 40 -3.70 6.10 -2.82
CA LEU A 40 -3.89 7.07 -1.75
C LEU A 40 -2.65 7.93 -1.52
N GLU A 41 -2.86 9.16 -1.06
CA GLU A 41 -1.79 10.03 -0.54
C GLU A 41 -1.00 9.29 0.56
N GLY A 42 0.31 9.39 0.53
CA GLY A 42 1.19 8.70 1.46
C GLY A 42 1.52 7.25 1.10
N THR A 43 0.96 6.69 0.01
CA THR A 43 1.33 5.33 -0.45
C THR A 43 2.82 5.27 -0.79
N PRO A 44 3.57 4.30 -0.24
CA PRO A 44 4.99 4.14 -0.54
C PRO A 44 5.22 3.72 -2.00
N LEU A 45 6.22 4.33 -2.63
CA LEU A 45 6.63 4.09 -4.01
C LEU A 45 8.09 3.63 -4.04
N SER A 46 8.42 2.73 -4.96
CA SER A 46 9.79 2.31 -5.21
C SER A 46 10.59 3.38 -5.93
N LYS A 47 11.92 3.27 -5.89
CA LYS A 47 12.78 4.06 -6.77
C LYS A 47 12.43 3.77 -8.24
N PRO A 48 12.35 4.80 -9.11
CA PRO A 48 12.13 4.58 -10.53
C PRO A 48 13.25 3.76 -11.16
N VAL A 49 12.87 2.74 -11.93
CA VAL A 49 13.77 1.97 -12.79
C VAL A 49 13.29 2.13 -14.23
N ASN A 50 14.13 2.58 -15.13
CA ASN A 50 13.76 2.93 -16.51
C ASN A 50 12.55 3.89 -16.58
N GLY A 51 12.49 4.86 -15.66
CA GLY A 51 11.41 5.84 -15.57
C GLY A 51 10.11 5.35 -14.93
N ILE A 52 10.04 4.09 -14.49
CA ILE A 52 8.83 3.49 -13.90
C ILE A 52 9.08 3.16 -12.43
N SER A 53 8.16 3.60 -11.56
CA SER A 53 8.06 3.22 -10.16
C SER A 53 6.96 2.19 -9.94
N HIS A 54 7.10 1.39 -8.90
CA HIS A 54 6.07 0.45 -8.44
C HIS A 54 5.52 0.90 -7.09
N VAL A 55 4.26 0.60 -6.83
CA VAL A 55 3.69 0.73 -5.48
C VAL A 55 4.30 -0.35 -4.58
N VAL A 56 4.82 0.07 -3.44
CA VAL A 56 5.16 -0.86 -2.36
C VAL A 56 3.86 -1.21 -1.65
N LYS A 57 3.25 -2.33 -2.05
CA LYS A 57 1.94 -2.73 -1.53
C LYS A 57 2.02 -3.05 -0.05
N THR A 58 1.11 -2.47 0.70
CA THR A 58 0.96 -2.71 2.14
C THR A 58 -0.49 -2.99 2.50
N ALA A 59 -0.71 -3.70 3.59
CA ALA A 59 -2.03 -3.93 4.16
C ALA A 59 -1.97 -3.91 5.68
N LYS A 60 -2.93 -3.22 6.33
CA LYS A 60 -3.07 -3.20 7.78
C LYS A 60 -3.85 -4.42 8.25
N VAL A 61 -3.25 -5.19 9.15
CA VAL A 61 -3.90 -6.31 9.83
C VAL A 61 -4.95 -5.77 10.80
N LEU A 62 -6.17 -6.33 10.78
CA LEU A 62 -7.27 -5.91 11.65
C LEU A 62 -7.47 -6.80 12.86
N THR A 63 -7.11 -8.08 12.77
CA THR A 63 -7.23 -9.07 13.84
C THR A 63 -5.92 -9.83 13.99
N ASN A 64 -5.61 -10.28 15.21
CA ASN A 64 -4.41 -11.08 15.42
C ASN A 64 -4.44 -12.34 14.55
N VAL A 65 -3.29 -12.66 13.97
CA VAL A 65 -3.08 -13.81 13.07
C VAL A 65 -2.12 -14.78 13.74
N ALA A 66 -2.53 -16.04 13.88
CA ALA A 66 -1.68 -17.10 14.38
C ALA A 66 -0.84 -17.73 13.24
N ALA A 67 0.26 -18.40 13.61
CA ALA A 67 1.13 -19.06 12.62
C ALA A 67 0.42 -20.15 11.81
N THR A 68 -0.65 -20.74 12.36
CA THR A 68 -1.46 -21.79 11.73
C THR A 68 -2.58 -21.26 10.84
N ASP A 69 -2.87 -19.94 10.91
CA ASP A 69 -3.98 -19.36 10.18
C ASP A 69 -3.70 -19.31 8.68
N THR A 70 -4.75 -19.57 7.92
CA THR A 70 -4.76 -19.49 6.45
C THR A 70 -5.57 -18.30 5.95
N THR A 71 -6.12 -17.48 6.86
CA THR A 71 -6.90 -16.28 6.52
C THR A 71 -6.39 -15.10 7.31
N ILE A 72 -6.35 -13.91 6.68
CA ILE A 72 -5.94 -12.65 7.28
C ILE A 72 -7.01 -11.60 6.98
N GLU A 73 -7.52 -10.94 8.02
CA GLU A 73 -8.39 -9.78 7.88
C GLU A 73 -7.57 -8.51 7.75
N ILE A 74 -7.77 -7.76 6.68
CA ILE A 74 -7.03 -6.54 6.39
C ILE A 74 -7.96 -5.35 6.13
N ALA A 75 -7.42 -4.15 6.32
CA ALA A 75 -8.12 -2.92 6.01
C ALA A 75 -8.32 -2.76 4.49
N LYS A 76 -9.36 -2.04 4.12
CA LYS A 76 -9.62 -1.62 2.73
C LYS A 76 -8.47 -0.76 2.17
N TRP A 77 -8.52 -0.53 0.86
CA TRP A 77 -7.61 0.33 0.11
C TRP A 77 -6.19 -0.23 -0.06
N HIS A 78 -6.02 -1.54 0.09
CA HIS A 78 -4.79 -2.23 -0.28
C HIS A 78 -4.72 -2.47 -1.80
N HIS A 79 -3.53 -2.81 -2.30
CA HIS A 79 -3.30 -3.08 -3.73
C HIS A 79 -2.97 -4.55 -4.04
N PHE A 80 -3.16 -5.45 -3.08
CA PHE A 80 -2.91 -6.88 -3.28
C PHE A 80 -3.90 -7.51 -4.27
N LYS A 81 -3.41 -8.49 -5.04
CA LYS A 81 -4.17 -9.34 -5.95
C LYS A 81 -3.95 -10.81 -5.63
N VAL A 82 -4.81 -11.66 -6.14
CA VAL A 82 -4.60 -13.11 -6.14
C VAL A 82 -3.31 -13.42 -6.90
N GLY A 83 -2.46 -14.26 -6.29
CA GLY A 83 -1.13 -14.60 -6.78
C GLY A 83 0.00 -13.77 -6.20
N ASP A 84 -0.26 -12.61 -5.58
CA ASP A 84 0.75 -11.87 -4.83
C ASP A 84 1.18 -12.64 -3.58
N PHE A 85 2.39 -12.38 -3.09
CA PHE A 85 2.87 -12.90 -1.81
C PHE A 85 2.73 -11.82 -0.74
N ILE A 86 1.98 -12.11 0.33
CA ILE A 86 1.79 -11.20 1.46
C ILE A 86 2.53 -11.72 2.69
N GLY A 87 3.24 -10.83 3.39
CA GLY A 87 4.03 -11.21 4.56
C GLY A 87 4.64 -10.05 5.31
N ASN A 88 5.58 -10.36 6.22
CA ASN A 88 6.27 -9.38 7.08
C ASN A 88 7.71 -9.06 6.60
N GLY A 89 8.03 -9.36 5.35
CA GLY A 89 9.39 -9.16 4.79
C GLY A 89 10.37 -10.31 5.10
N THR A 90 9.94 -11.36 5.82
CA THR A 90 10.74 -12.58 6.06
C THR A 90 9.91 -13.84 5.90
N LYS A 91 8.65 -13.81 6.30
CA LYS A 91 7.65 -14.86 6.10
C LYS A 91 6.54 -14.32 5.23
N ALA A 92 6.22 -15.03 4.15
CA ALA A 92 5.18 -14.65 3.21
C ALA A 92 4.52 -15.88 2.60
N LYS A 93 3.23 -15.76 2.27
CA LYS A 93 2.46 -16.78 1.58
C LYS A 93 1.73 -16.19 0.39
N ALA A 94 1.55 -17.03 -0.64
CA ALA A 94 0.77 -16.64 -1.80
C ALA A 94 -0.70 -16.44 -1.44
N ILE A 95 -1.31 -15.41 -2.01
CA ILE A 95 -2.74 -15.14 -1.89
C ILE A 95 -3.49 -16.04 -2.87
N SER A 96 -4.37 -16.89 -2.36
CA SER A 96 -5.23 -17.77 -3.17
C SER A 96 -6.59 -17.15 -3.47
N ALA A 97 -7.13 -16.33 -2.57
CA ALA A 97 -8.39 -15.61 -2.77
C ALA A 97 -8.43 -14.31 -1.94
N ILE A 98 -9.23 -13.35 -2.39
CA ILE A 98 -9.54 -12.12 -1.66
C ILE A 98 -11.06 -11.95 -1.66
N ASN A 99 -11.66 -11.92 -0.47
CA ASN A 99 -13.07 -11.63 -0.30
C ASN A 99 -13.26 -10.16 0.08
N THR A 100 -13.88 -9.40 -0.81
CA THR A 100 -14.12 -7.95 -0.68
C THR A 100 -15.57 -7.60 -0.35
N SER A 101 -16.43 -8.58 -0.07
CA SER A 101 -17.87 -8.39 0.14
C SER A 101 -18.21 -7.55 1.38
N ASN A 102 -17.35 -7.54 2.40
CA ASN A 102 -17.55 -6.71 3.58
C ASN A 102 -17.11 -5.26 3.30
N ALA A 103 -17.93 -4.28 3.66
CA ALA A 103 -17.65 -2.86 3.43
C ALA A 103 -16.48 -2.31 4.29
N ALA A 104 -16.22 -2.92 5.45
CA ALA A 104 -15.23 -2.43 6.42
C ALA A 104 -13.85 -3.10 6.30
N LYS A 105 -13.77 -4.31 5.72
CA LYS A 105 -12.55 -5.10 5.64
C LYS A 105 -12.53 -5.99 4.41
N ASP A 106 -11.33 -6.46 4.07
CA ASP A 106 -11.12 -7.55 3.14
C ASP A 106 -10.55 -8.77 3.87
N VAL A 107 -10.89 -9.96 3.40
CA VAL A 107 -10.37 -11.22 3.94
C VAL A 107 -9.50 -11.87 2.87
N ILE A 108 -8.22 -11.97 3.16
CA ILE A 108 -7.25 -12.67 2.31
C ILE A 108 -7.20 -14.12 2.75
N THR A 109 -7.33 -15.04 1.78
CA THR A 109 -7.05 -16.47 1.97
C THR A 109 -5.67 -16.78 1.41
N LEU A 110 -4.84 -17.42 2.20
CA LEU A 110 -3.49 -17.84 1.84
C LEU A 110 -3.49 -19.27 1.26
N ALA A 111 -2.53 -19.56 0.40
CA ALA A 111 -2.34 -20.90 -0.15
C ALA A 111 -1.83 -21.94 0.88
N ALA A 112 -1.28 -21.46 2.00
CA ALA A 112 -0.80 -22.28 3.12
C ALA A 112 -0.87 -21.48 4.43
N ALA A 113 -0.69 -22.15 5.57
CA ALA A 113 -0.61 -21.50 6.87
C ALA A 113 0.45 -20.38 6.88
N TYR A 114 0.14 -19.27 7.53
CA TYR A 114 0.97 -18.05 7.50
C TYR A 114 2.43 -18.30 7.95
N GLY A 115 2.62 -19.17 8.93
CA GLY A 115 3.95 -19.60 9.39
C GLY A 115 4.64 -18.66 10.35
N THR A 116 3.98 -17.58 10.76
CA THR A 116 4.40 -16.63 11.80
C THR A 116 3.17 -15.93 12.37
N THR A 117 3.35 -15.09 13.37
CA THR A 117 2.25 -14.30 13.96
C THR A 117 2.25 -12.89 13.42
N ALA A 118 1.07 -12.27 13.38
CA ALA A 118 0.91 -10.83 13.18
C ALA A 118 -0.13 -10.28 14.16
N THR A 119 0.08 -9.08 14.65
CA THR A 119 -0.81 -8.43 15.60
C THR A 119 -1.72 -7.43 14.90
N ALA A 120 -2.92 -7.23 15.41
CA ALA A 120 -3.80 -6.18 14.90
C ALA A 120 -3.09 -4.82 14.92
N GLY A 121 -3.08 -4.14 13.78
CA GLY A 121 -2.34 -2.89 13.57
C GLY A 121 -1.06 -3.05 12.77
N ASP A 122 -0.47 -4.24 12.70
CA ASP A 122 0.75 -4.48 11.93
C ASP A 122 0.54 -4.21 10.44
N GLY A 123 1.61 -3.76 9.78
CA GLY A 123 1.69 -3.62 8.33
C GLY A 123 2.29 -4.86 7.69
N LEU A 124 1.55 -5.50 6.79
CA LEU A 124 2.09 -6.54 5.92
C LEU A 124 2.46 -5.95 4.57
N VAL A 125 3.49 -6.52 3.93
CA VAL A 125 4.05 -6.03 2.66
C VAL A 125 3.98 -7.09 1.56
N GLU A 126 4.03 -6.65 0.29
CA GLU A 126 4.24 -7.57 -0.82
C GLU A 126 5.68 -8.08 -0.82
N CYS A 127 5.83 -9.39 -0.83
CA CYS A 127 7.11 -10.07 -0.93
C CYS A 127 7.36 -10.61 -2.35
N SER A 128 8.62 -10.84 -2.71
CA SER A 128 8.97 -11.31 -4.07
C SER A 128 8.60 -12.77 -4.31
N ALA A 129 8.53 -13.57 -3.25
CA ALA A 129 8.19 -15.00 -3.28
C ALA A 129 7.73 -15.45 -1.88
N ALA A 130 7.40 -16.74 -1.74
CA ALA A 130 7.15 -17.33 -0.44
C ALA A 130 8.40 -17.20 0.46
N ASP A 131 8.17 -16.83 1.71
CA ASP A 131 9.20 -16.69 2.75
C ASP A 131 10.44 -15.89 2.29
N SER A 132 10.19 -14.77 1.60
CA SER A 132 11.22 -13.88 1.06
C SER A 132 11.07 -12.44 1.54
N ALA A 133 12.06 -11.60 1.19
CA ALA A 133 12.05 -10.17 1.47
C ALA A 133 10.96 -9.43 0.69
N ALA A 134 10.68 -8.20 1.11
CA ALA A 134 9.79 -7.30 0.40
C ALA A 134 10.21 -7.16 -1.08
N LYS A 135 9.24 -7.16 -1.98
CA LYS A 135 9.44 -7.13 -3.43
C LYS A 135 10.08 -5.82 -3.91
N TYR A 136 9.68 -4.72 -3.32
CA TYR A 136 10.21 -3.40 -3.63
C TYR A 136 10.62 -2.66 -2.36
N ALA A 137 11.77 -1.98 -2.42
CA ALA A 137 12.18 -1.04 -1.37
C ALA A 137 11.49 0.31 -1.59
N ALA A 138 10.95 0.89 -0.52
CA ALA A 138 10.36 2.22 -0.56
C ALA A 138 11.43 3.30 -0.74
N PHE A 139 11.11 4.31 -1.55
CA PHE A 139 12.00 5.44 -1.85
C PHE A 139 11.31 6.79 -1.70
N ALA A 140 10.03 6.86 -2.05
CA ALA A 140 9.21 8.07 -1.99
C ALA A 140 7.78 7.71 -1.55
N ILE A 141 6.95 8.71 -1.32
CA ILE A 141 5.52 8.56 -1.07
C ILE A 141 4.71 9.34 -2.08
N ALA A 142 3.52 8.84 -2.43
CA ALA A 142 2.56 9.55 -3.30
C ALA A 142 2.05 10.80 -2.59
N GLY A 143 2.05 11.95 -3.30
CA GLY A 143 1.71 13.23 -2.73
C GLY A 143 0.22 13.58 -2.73
N SER A 144 -0.60 12.82 -3.44
CA SER A 144 -2.04 13.05 -3.58
C SER A 144 -2.80 11.74 -3.75
N ASN A 145 -4.14 11.81 -3.72
CA ASN A 145 -5.00 10.70 -4.10
C ASN A 145 -5.20 10.70 -5.61
N TYR A 146 -5.08 9.54 -6.24
CA TYR A 146 -5.26 9.35 -7.69
C TYR A 146 -6.21 8.21 -7.98
N ASP A 147 -7.02 8.34 -9.03
CA ASP A 147 -7.80 7.25 -9.57
C ASP A 147 -6.90 6.38 -10.48
N VAL A 148 -6.88 5.08 -10.22
CA VAL A 148 -6.14 4.09 -11.02
C VAL A 148 -7.04 3.61 -12.13
N LYS A 149 -6.61 3.81 -13.38
CA LYS A 149 -7.30 3.30 -14.56
C LYS A 149 -6.60 2.06 -15.09
N ALA A 150 -7.37 1.03 -15.42
CA ALA A 150 -6.82 -0.18 -15.98
C ALA A 150 -6.16 0.09 -17.34
N GLY A 151 -4.96 -0.46 -17.54
CA GLY A 151 -4.23 -0.37 -18.82
C GLY A 151 -3.43 0.91 -19.04
N GLU A 152 -3.49 1.87 -18.12
CA GLU A 152 -2.73 3.14 -18.22
C GLU A 152 -1.79 3.27 -17.02
N ASN A 153 -0.51 3.61 -17.27
CA ASN A 153 0.38 4.01 -16.20
C ASN A 153 -0.05 5.36 -15.61
N LEU A 154 0.18 5.54 -14.32
CA LEU A 154 -0.26 6.71 -13.59
C LEU A 154 0.91 7.67 -13.36
N PHE A 155 0.73 8.94 -13.71
CA PHE A 155 1.67 9.99 -13.33
C PHE A 155 1.35 10.50 -11.91
N VAL A 156 2.33 10.48 -11.02
CA VAL A 156 2.17 10.75 -9.59
C VAL A 156 3.20 11.77 -9.12
N ASP A 157 2.77 12.78 -8.36
CA ASP A 157 3.68 13.60 -7.57
C ASP A 157 4.26 12.74 -6.44
N ALA A 158 5.57 12.72 -6.32
CA ALA A 158 6.27 11.85 -5.38
C ALA A 158 7.17 12.65 -4.44
N TRP A 159 7.02 12.43 -3.14
CA TRP A 159 7.73 13.15 -2.08
C TRP A 159 8.75 12.25 -1.42
N ILE A 160 10.01 12.71 -1.39
CA ILE A 160 11.14 12.03 -0.74
C ILE A 160 11.42 12.58 0.65
N HIS A 161 10.89 13.77 0.98
CA HIS A 161 11.00 14.38 2.31
C HIS A 161 9.66 15.03 2.69
N ALA A 162 9.03 14.50 3.72
CA ALA A 162 7.70 14.94 4.16
C ALA A 162 7.45 14.60 5.64
N VAL A 163 6.46 15.25 6.23
CA VAL A 163 5.89 14.90 7.54
C VAL A 163 4.50 14.32 7.33
N VAL A 164 4.25 13.12 7.83
CA VAL A 164 3.05 12.34 7.59
C VAL A 164 2.34 12.03 8.91
N ARG A 165 1.01 12.24 8.95
CA ARG A 165 0.16 11.73 10.03
C ARG A 165 -0.10 10.26 9.81
N GLU A 166 0.53 9.40 10.62
CA GLU A 166 0.49 7.94 10.43
C GLU A 166 -0.93 7.38 10.48
N GLY A 167 -1.78 7.88 11.36
CA GLY A 167 -3.16 7.41 11.51
C GLY A 167 -4.07 7.63 10.28
N ASN A 168 -3.66 8.52 9.36
CA ASN A 168 -4.40 8.82 8.13
C ASN A 168 -3.75 8.24 6.87
N ALA A 169 -2.51 7.76 6.98
CA ALA A 169 -1.73 7.22 5.87
C ALA A 169 -1.98 5.73 5.67
N PRO A 170 -1.70 5.20 4.48
CA PRO A 170 -1.52 3.76 4.31
C PRO A 170 -0.50 3.22 5.32
N VAL A 171 -0.79 2.04 5.88
CA VAL A 171 0.10 1.45 6.89
C VAL A 171 1.49 1.19 6.29
N VAL A 172 2.51 1.44 7.08
CA VAL A 172 3.90 1.14 6.74
C VAL A 172 4.54 0.37 7.90
N ASP A 173 5.31 -0.64 7.59
CA ASP A 173 6.08 -1.39 8.57
C ASP A 173 7.40 -0.68 8.93
N ALA A 174 8.14 -1.23 9.89
CA ALA A 174 9.44 -0.69 10.31
C ALA A 174 10.47 -0.71 9.17
N GLY A 175 10.42 -1.68 8.27
CA GLY A 175 11.30 -1.80 7.11
C GLY A 175 11.08 -0.66 6.11
N ILE A 176 9.82 -0.36 5.80
CA ILE A 176 9.44 0.76 4.94
C ILE A 176 9.83 2.09 5.58
N LYS A 177 9.55 2.29 6.89
CA LYS A 177 9.96 3.51 7.61
C LYS A 177 11.48 3.70 7.57
N SER A 178 12.23 2.63 7.75
CA SER A 178 13.70 2.65 7.67
C SER A 178 14.21 2.99 6.26
N ALA A 179 13.51 2.58 5.21
CA ALA A 179 13.86 2.91 3.83
C ALA A 179 13.53 4.39 3.50
N LEU A 180 12.43 4.91 4.03
CA LEU A 180 11.95 6.30 3.86
C LEU A 180 12.59 7.24 4.90
N LYS A 181 13.92 7.31 4.93
CA LYS A 181 14.72 8.01 5.97
C LYS A 181 14.32 9.47 6.24
N ASN A 182 13.82 10.16 5.23
CA ASN A 182 13.47 11.57 5.30
C ASN A 182 11.95 11.80 5.43
N VAL A 183 11.15 10.75 5.59
CA VAL A 183 9.72 10.84 5.85
C VAL A 183 9.48 10.58 7.34
N SER A 184 9.00 11.62 8.04
CA SER A 184 8.68 11.55 9.48
C SER A 184 7.21 11.16 9.66
N TYR A 185 6.96 10.07 10.38
CA TYR A 185 5.62 9.60 10.73
C TYR A 185 5.28 10.03 12.16
N LEU A 186 4.14 10.75 12.34
CA LEU A 186 3.62 11.31 13.60
C LEU A 186 2.25 10.71 13.96
#